data_d8b9f6ad5d46350c7ce4e263bafbc563
#
_entry.id   d8b9f6ad5d46350c7ce4e263bafbc563
#
_cell.length_a   1.000
_cell.length_b   1.000
_cell.length_c   1.000
_cell.angle_alpha   90.00
_cell.angle_beta   90.00
_cell.angle_gamma   90.00
#
_symmetry.space_group_name_H-M   'P 1'
#
loop_
_entity.id
_entity.type
_entity.pdbx_description
1 polymer ?
#
loop_
_entity_poly.entity_id
_entity_poly.type
_entity_poly.pdbx_seq_one_letter_code
_entity_poly.pdbx_strand_id
1 'polypeptide(L)'
;ELSSELQMPDLTAYLEREIPIYTEIVDQAIASSPIVQARRDDVAAARAKVDVAKKINSPVLSIQLEARDYYDTSFSSRDRYRANLKLIAPIFNGTARQETAVALAQLELFEKEAELVGAEFELREILLNLLAELQVGQAEINAAEAVENYRAYYQDRSRAMYEMEMSADFGDAQTAVAEAILDMIRVEFQQAMRWARFDALLARPSLLIKE
;
A
#
# COMPACT_ATOMS: atom_id res chain seq x y z
N GLU A 1 7.59 -14.63 33.14
CA GLU A 1 8.23 -15.58 32.17
C GLU A 1 8.22 -14.96 30.79
N LEU A 2 9.21 -14.11 30.52
CA LEU A 2 9.48 -13.48 29.20
C LEU A 2 10.86 -13.97 28.72
N SER A 3 11.04 -15.30 28.62
CA SER A 3 12.17 -15.90 27.94
C SER A 3 11.68 -16.69 26.71
N SER A 4 10.94 -16.02 25.83
CA SER A 4 10.98 -16.46 24.46
C SER A 4 12.37 -16.05 23.95
N GLU A 5 13.25 -17.01 23.73
CA GLU A 5 14.51 -16.80 23.02
C GLU A 5 14.19 -16.00 21.77
N LEU A 6 14.72 -14.79 21.69
CA LEU A 6 14.69 -13.97 20.48
C LEU A 6 15.55 -14.72 19.44
N GLN A 7 14.91 -15.64 18.72
CA GLN A 7 15.54 -16.25 17.56
C GLN A 7 15.68 -15.16 16.50
N MET A 8 16.89 -14.95 16.02
CA MET A 8 17.12 -14.08 14.86
C MET A 8 16.32 -14.65 13.68
N PRO A 9 15.51 -13.84 12.99
CA PRO A 9 14.80 -14.30 11.80
C PRO A 9 15.81 -14.70 10.71
N ASP A 10 15.47 -15.74 9.96
CA ASP A 10 16.25 -16.13 8.79
C ASP A 10 16.06 -15.08 7.67
N LEU A 11 17.11 -14.31 7.41
CA LEU A 11 17.12 -13.26 6.39
C LEU A 11 17.59 -13.73 5.01
N THR A 12 18.07 -14.97 4.90
CA THR A 12 18.70 -15.53 3.68
C THR A 12 17.79 -15.35 2.45
N ALA A 13 16.48 -15.61 2.62
CA ALA A 13 15.52 -15.47 1.53
C ALA A 13 15.39 -14.05 0.98
N TYR A 14 15.74 -13.03 1.76
CA TYR A 14 15.74 -11.62 1.31
C TYR A 14 17.09 -11.19 0.75
N LEU A 15 18.19 -11.70 1.31
CA LEU A 15 19.55 -11.30 0.92
C LEU A 15 19.95 -11.88 -0.43
N GLU A 16 19.49 -13.10 -0.75
CA GLU A 16 19.76 -13.77 -2.02
C GLU A 16 18.80 -13.39 -3.15
N ARG A 17 17.83 -12.52 -2.86
CA ARG A 17 16.79 -12.17 -3.82
C ARG A 17 17.30 -11.17 -4.86
N GLU A 18 17.07 -11.47 -6.14
CA GLU A 18 17.39 -10.58 -7.24
C GLU A 18 16.43 -9.38 -7.28
N ILE A 19 16.99 -8.18 -7.52
CA ILE A 19 16.22 -6.94 -7.64
C ILE A 19 15.54 -6.95 -9.01
N PRO A 20 14.20 -6.89 -9.06
CA PRO A 20 13.48 -6.95 -10.33
C PRO A 20 13.64 -5.67 -11.14
N ILE A 21 13.44 -5.79 -12.45
CA ILE A 21 13.46 -4.65 -13.36
C ILE A 21 12.16 -3.85 -13.23
N TYR A 22 12.25 -2.52 -13.15
CA TYR A 22 11.10 -1.63 -12.97
C TYR A 22 9.97 -1.89 -13.98
N THR A 23 10.31 -2.05 -15.27
CA THR A 23 9.33 -2.25 -16.34
C THR A 23 8.52 -3.54 -16.21
N GLU A 24 9.03 -4.54 -15.50
CA GLU A 24 8.35 -5.83 -15.31
C GLU A 24 7.32 -5.80 -14.18
N ILE A 25 7.53 -4.92 -13.21
CA ILE A 25 6.73 -4.91 -11.98
C ILE A 25 5.78 -3.72 -11.86
N VAL A 26 5.97 -2.65 -12.63
CA VAL A 26 5.17 -1.42 -12.51
C VAL A 26 3.68 -1.66 -12.76
N ASP A 27 3.35 -2.43 -13.79
CA ASP A 27 1.97 -2.74 -14.12
C ASP A 27 1.30 -3.63 -13.06
N GLN A 28 2.07 -4.58 -12.50
CA GLN A 28 1.61 -5.41 -11.40
C GLN A 28 1.36 -4.56 -10.13
N ALA A 29 2.28 -3.63 -9.82
CA ALA A 29 2.14 -2.74 -8.67
C ALA A 29 0.88 -1.87 -8.78
N ILE A 30 0.63 -1.28 -9.96
CA ILE A 30 -0.57 -0.48 -10.23
C ILE A 30 -1.84 -1.33 -10.14
N ALA A 31 -1.81 -2.56 -10.66
CA ALA A 31 -2.96 -3.46 -10.62
C ALA A 31 -3.29 -3.98 -9.22
N SER A 32 -2.28 -4.23 -8.38
CA SER A 32 -2.45 -4.77 -7.03
C SER A 32 -2.65 -3.70 -5.95
N SER A 33 -2.37 -2.42 -6.24
CA SER A 33 -2.44 -1.34 -5.26
C SER A 33 -3.88 -1.06 -4.79
N PRO A 34 -4.18 -1.21 -3.49
CA PRO A 34 -5.51 -0.89 -2.96
C PRO A 34 -5.88 0.58 -3.12
N ILE A 35 -4.88 1.48 -3.07
CA ILE A 35 -5.09 2.93 -3.22
C ILE A 35 -5.54 3.25 -4.64
N VAL A 36 -4.87 2.69 -5.65
CA VAL A 36 -5.24 2.88 -7.06
C VAL A 36 -6.61 2.28 -7.35
N GLN A 37 -6.92 1.10 -6.79
CA GLN A 37 -8.25 0.49 -6.94
C GLN A 37 -9.34 1.37 -6.31
N ALA A 38 -9.15 1.91 -5.11
CA ALA A 38 -10.09 2.82 -4.48
C ALA A 38 -10.33 4.07 -5.35
N ARG A 39 -9.28 4.65 -5.96
CA ARG A 39 -9.44 5.80 -6.88
C ARG A 39 -10.17 5.43 -8.17
N ARG A 40 -9.99 4.21 -8.69
CA ARG A 40 -10.79 3.72 -9.83
C ARG A 40 -12.26 3.57 -9.50
N ASP A 41 -12.57 3.10 -8.29
CA ASP A 41 -13.95 3.02 -7.80
C ASP A 41 -14.58 4.42 -7.61
N ASP A 42 -13.81 5.40 -7.13
CA ASP A 42 -14.25 6.80 -7.04
C ASP A 42 -14.60 7.37 -8.43
N VAL A 43 -13.75 7.12 -9.43
CA VAL A 43 -14.02 7.52 -10.82
C VAL A 43 -15.27 6.83 -11.36
N ALA A 44 -15.46 5.53 -11.09
CA ALA A 44 -16.67 4.81 -11.52
C ALA A 44 -17.93 5.40 -10.85
N ALA A 45 -17.87 5.73 -9.56
CA ALA A 45 -18.97 6.38 -8.84
C ALA A 45 -19.27 7.77 -9.41
N ALA A 46 -18.25 8.58 -9.71
CA ALA A 46 -18.43 9.90 -10.32
C ALA A 46 -19.05 9.81 -11.72
N ARG A 47 -18.65 8.82 -12.54
CA ARG A 47 -19.30 8.55 -13.84
C ARG A 47 -20.77 8.21 -13.70
N ALA A 48 -21.12 7.37 -12.72
CA ALA A 48 -22.51 7.06 -12.43
C ALA A 48 -23.31 8.31 -12.02
N LYS A 49 -22.72 9.26 -11.26
CA LYS A 49 -23.34 10.54 -10.92
C LYS A 49 -23.63 11.40 -12.14
N VAL A 50 -22.71 11.44 -13.12
CA VAL A 50 -22.95 12.13 -14.41
C VAL A 50 -24.16 11.53 -15.13
N ASP A 51 -24.27 10.20 -15.16
CA ASP A 51 -25.40 9.54 -15.82
C ASP A 51 -26.73 9.77 -15.08
N VAL A 52 -26.71 9.86 -13.76
CA VAL A 52 -27.87 10.26 -12.95
C VAL A 52 -28.25 11.72 -13.21
N ALA A 53 -27.26 12.64 -13.26
CA ALA A 53 -27.51 14.05 -13.57
C ALA A 53 -28.14 14.27 -14.95
N LYS A 54 -27.72 13.50 -15.97
CA LYS A 54 -28.36 13.51 -17.31
C LYS A 54 -29.82 13.08 -17.27
N LYS A 55 -30.23 12.26 -16.29
CA LYS A 55 -31.59 11.73 -16.18
C LYS A 55 -32.47 12.49 -15.16
N ILE A 56 -32.00 13.61 -14.61
CA ILE A 56 -32.71 14.36 -13.55
C ILE A 56 -34.10 14.82 -13.96
N ASN A 57 -34.34 15.06 -15.25
CA ASN A 57 -35.60 15.42 -15.84
C ASN A 57 -36.38 14.24 -16.44
N SER A 58 -35.93 12.99 -16.21
CA SER A 58 -36.65 11.80 -16.69
C SER A 58 -37.90 11.55 -15.83
N PRO A 59 -39.01 11.08 -16.42
CA PRO A 59 -40.19 10.68 -15.64
C PRO A 59 -39.85 9.54 -14.68
N VAL A 60 -40.30 9.65 -13.44
CA VAL A 60 -40.10 8.64 -12.41
C VAL A 60 -41.43 8.00 -12.07
N LEU A 61 -41.51 6.67 -12.26
CA LEU A 61 -42.66 5.89 -11.79
C LEU A 61 -42.26 5.17 -10.50
N SER A 62 -42.93 5.46 -9.41
CA SER A 62 -42.76 4.83 -8.13
C SER A 62 -43.95 4.00 -7.72
N ILE A 63 -43.74 2.78 -7.24
CA ILE A 63 -44.76 1.91 -6.67
C ILE A 63 -44.40 1.75 -5.20
N GLN A 64 -45.33 2.13 -4.35
CA GLN A 64 -45.24 1.97 -2.91
C GLN A 64 -46.28 0.98 -2.44
N LEU A 65 -45.84 -0.15 -1.90
CA LEU A 65 -46.68 -1.17 -1.28
C LEU A 65 -46.52 -1.03 0.24
N GLU A 66 -47.63 -0.87 0.94
CA GLU A 66 -47.67 -0.73 2.38
C GLU A 66 -48.58 -1.80 2.96
N ALA A 67 -48.09 -2.61 3.87
CA ALA A 67 -48.87 -3.57 4.65
C ALA A 67 -48.79 -3.14 6.12
N ARG A 68 -49.95 -2.95 6.76
CA ARG A 68 -50.06 -2.62 8.17
C ARG A 68 -50.90 -3.63 8.89
N ASP A 69 -50.42 -4.14 10.01
CA ASP A 69 -51.20 -4.95 10.92
C ASP A 69 -51.67 -4.10 12.11
N TYR A 70 -52.95 -4.12 12.39
CA TYR A 70 -53.57 -3.36 13.50
C TYR A 70 -54.04 -4.34 14.57
N TYR A 71 -53.44 -4.24 15.75
CA TYR A 71 -53.81 -5.08 16.91
C TYR A 71 -55.15 -4.69 17.53
N ASP A 72 -55.69 -3.50 17.23
CA ASP A 72 -56.94 -3.02 17.78
C ASP A 72 -58.07 -3.13 16.74
N THR A 73 -59.06 -3.97 17.03
CA THR A 73 -60.19 -4.29 16.17
C THR A 73 -61.35 -3.34 16.27
N SER A 74 -61.24 -2.25 17.05
CA SER A 74 -62.36 -1.30 17.33
C SER A 74 -62.75 -0.42 16.14
N PHE A 75 -61.98 -0.42 15.06
CA PHE A 75 -62.27 0.36 13.84
C PHE A 75 -62.27 -0.51 12.59
N SER A 76 -63.44 -0.82 12.10
CA SER A 76 -63.67 -1.78 11.01
C SER A 76 -63.36 -1.27 9.59
N SER A 77 -62.69 -0.13 9.41
CA SER A 77 -62.44 0.44 8.08
C SER A 77 -60.98 0.89 7.84
N ARG A 78 -59.99 0.18 8.37
CA ARG A 78 -58.60 0.48 8.07
C ARG A 78 -58.09 -0.48 7.02
N ASP A 79 -57.67 0.07 5.90
CA ASP A 79 -56.97 -0.72 4.84
C ASP A 79 -55.71 -1.37 5.36
N ARG A 80 -55.70 -2.69 5.40
CA ARG A 80 -54.51 -3.48 5.79
C ARG A 80 -53.41 -3.44 4.72
N TYR A 81 -53.83 -3.23 3.48
CA TYR A 81 -52.94 -3.19 2.33
C TYR A 81 -53.21 -1.93 1.52
N ARG A 82 -52.14 -1.19 1.23
CA ARG A 82 -52.21 -0.01 0.37
C ARG A 82 -51.18 -0.12 -0.73
N ALA A 83 -51.62 0.06 -1.96
CA ALA A 83 -50.74 0.18 -3.12
C ALA A 83 -50.88 1.59 -3.69
N ASN A 84 -49.81 2.36 -3.72
CA ASN A 84 -49.76 3.67 -4.33
C ASN A 84 -48.87 3.62 -5.57
N LEU A 85 -49.42 4.06 -6.70
CA LEU A 85 -48.67 4.26 -7.94
C LEU A 85 -48.53 5.77 -8.16
N LYS A 86 -47.30 6.26 -8.22
CA LYS A 86 -46.99 7.67 -8.38
C LYS A 86 -46.11 7.88 -9.61
N LEU A 87 -46.60 8.60 -10.61
CA LEU A 87 -45.83 9.05 -11.75
C LEU A 87 -45.51 10.53 -11.57
N ILE A 88 -44.21 10.86 -11.56
CA ILE A 88 -43.73 12.25 -11.53
C ILE A 88 -43.04 12.50 -12.88
N ALA A 89 -43.64 13.38 -13.67
CA ALA A 89 -43.08 13.84 -14.94
C ALA A 89 -42.80 15.35 -14.85
N PRO A 90 -41.54 15.80 -14.82
CA PRO A 90 -41.22 17.23 -14.80
C PRO A 90 -41.47 17.85 -16.19
N ILE A 91 -42.60 18.54 -16.35
CA ILE A 91 -43.02 19.08 -17.65
C ILE A 91 -42.44 20.48 -17.92
N PHE A 92 -42.10 21.24 -16.85
CA PHE A 92 -41.68 22.65 -16.95
C PHE A 92 -40.31 22.92 -16.28
N ASN A 93 -39.54 21.92 -15.91
CA ASN A 93 -38.19 22.14 -15.37
C ASN A 93 -37.28 22.53 -16.53
N GLY A 94 -36.86 23.80 -16.52
CA GLY A 94 -35.95 24.32 -17.55
C GLY A 94 -34.66 23.50 -17.65
N THR A 95 -34.15 23.39 -18.86
CA THR A 95 -32.86 22.71 -19.21
C THR A 95 -31.70 23.21 -18.36
N ALA A 96 -31.72 24.47 -17.94
CA ALA A 96 -30.67 25.10 -17.12
C ALA A 96 -30.32 24.36 -15.83
N ARG A 97 -31.32 23.80 -15.12
CA ARG A 97 -31.08 23.02 -13.90
C ARG A 97 -30.34 21.70 -14.20
N GLN A 98 -30.73 21.03 -15.27
CA GLN A 98 -30.10 19.80 -15.69
C GLN A 98 -28.68 20.08 -16.21
N GLU A 99 -28.50 21.11 -17.01
CA GLU A 99 -27.18 21.53 -17.52
C GLU A 99 -26.22 21.85 -16.38
N THR A 100 -26.66 22.61 -15.36
CA THR A 100 -25.87 22.91 -14.16
C THR A 100 -25.51 21.63 -13.39
N ALA A 101 -26.49 20.72 -13.19
CA ALA A 101 -26.23 19.46 -12.48
C ALA A 101 -25.24 18.56 -13.25
N VAL A 102 -25.34 18.49 -14.57
CA VAL A 102 -24.42 17.76 -15.42
C VAL A 102 -23.04 18.39 -15.39
N ALA A 103 -22.94 19.72 -15.49
CA ALA A 103 -21.65 20.42 -15.42
C ALA A 103 -20.94 20.20 -14.10
N LEU A 104 -21.65 20.25 -12.97
CA LEU A 104 -21.09 19.98 -11.65
C LEU A 104 -20.63 18.52 -11.51
N ALA A 105 -21.44 17.55 -11.99
CA ALA A 105 -21.06 16.15 -11.98
C ALA A 105 -19.87 15.84 -12.89
N GLN A 106 -19.75 16.52 -14.03
CA GLN A 106 -18.58 16.42 -14.92
C GLN A 106 -17.32 17.02 -14.28
N LEU A 107 -17.43 18.12 -13.54
CA LEU A 107 -16.33 18.70 -12.81
C LEU A 107 -15.81 17.71 -11.74
N GLU A 108 -16.72 17.11 -10.96
CA GLU A 108 -16.37 16.09 -9.99
C GLU A 108 -15.70 14.87 -10.65
N LEU A 109 -16.21 14.42 -11.79
CA LEU A 109 -15.58 13.33 -12.54
C LEU A 109 -14.16 13.69 -12.97
N PHE A 110 -13.95 14.88 -13.51
CA PHE A 110 -12.63 15.34 -13.91
C PHE A 110 -11.65 15.42 -12.72
N GLU A 111 -12.13 15.89 -11.56
CA GLU A 111 -11.37 15.91 -10.31
C GLU A 111 -10.94 14.48 -9.92
N LYS A 112 -11.88 13.52 -9.95
CA LYS A 112 -11.56 12.13 -9.59
C LYS A 112 -10.63 11.45 -10.60
N GLU A 113 -10.75 11.75 -11.88
CA GLU A 113 -9.80 11.28 -12.90
C GLU A 113 -8.39 11.87 -12.68
N ALA A 114 -8.28 13.13 -12.29
CA ALA A 114 -7.00 13.74 -11.94
C ALA A 114 -6.38 13.13 -10.66
N GLU A 115 -7.20 12.86 -9.63
CA GLU A 115 -6.75 12.16 -8.42
C GLU A 115 -6.24 10.74 -8.71
N LEU A 116 -6.89 10.01 -9.62
CA LEU A 116 -6.43 8.67 -10.05
C LEU A 116 -5.06 8.75 -10.73
N VAL A 117 -4.90 9.68 -11.67
CA VAL A 117 -3.61 9.88 -12.35
C VAL A 117 -2.52 10.26 -11.34
N GLY A 118 -2.84 11.16 -10.38
CA GLY A 118 -1.93 11.52 -9.29
C GLY A 118 -1.49 10.32 -8.45
N ALA A 119 -2.43 9.47 -8.05
CA ALA A 119 -2.14 8.27 -7.26
C ALA A 119 -1.29 7.24 -8.04
N GLU A 120 -1.52 7.10 -9.35
CA GLU A 120 -0.67 6.25 -10.19
C GLU A 120 0.76 6.80 -10.33
N PHE A 121 0.92 8.13 -10.42
CA PHE A 121 2.25 8.77 -10.44
C PHE A 121 2.98 8.59 -9.13
N GLU A 122 2.32 8.84 -8.01
CA GLU A 122 2.89 8.67 -6.66
C GLU A 122 3.35 7.23 -6.43
N LEU A 123 2.54 6.25 -6.85
CA LEU A 123 2.91 4.84 -6.75
C LEU A 123 4.17 4.51 -7.58
N ARG A 124 4.28 5.06 -8.80
CA ARG A 124 5.47 4.88 -9.65
C ARG A 124 6.71 5.48 -9.00
N GLU A 125 6.59 6.65 -8.39
CA GLU A 125 7.67 7.31 -7.68
C GLU A 125 8.13 6.48 -6.47
N ILE A 126 7.19 6.03 -5.63
CA ILE A 126 7.49 5.15 -4.48
C ILE A 126 8.21 3.88 -4.94
N LEU A 127 7.74 3.26 -6.01
CA LEU A 127 8.33 2.04 -6.56
C LEU A 127 9.76 2.27 -7.05
N LEU A 128 10.01 3.37 -7.77
CA LEU A 128 11.35 3.73 -8.25
C LEU A 128 12.32 3.99 -7.08
N ASN A 129 11.85 4.72 -6.07
CA ASN A 129 12.64 5.01 -4.87
C ASN A 129 12.99 3.73 -4.11
N LEU A 130 12.02 2.81 -3.94
CA LEU A 130 12.26 1.51 -3.29
C LEU A 130 13.26 0.64 -4.06
N LEU A 131 13.19 0.62 -5.39
CA LEU A 131 14.16 -0.11 -6.20
C LEU A 131 15.56 0.49 -6.08
N ALA A 132 15.67 1.81 -6.07
CA ALA A 132 16.95 2.49 -5.84
C ALA A 132 17.50 2.19 -4.42
N GLU A 133 16.64 2.23 -3.40
CA GLU A 133 17.02 1.84 -2.02
C GLU A 133 17.51 0.38 -1.94
N LEU A 134 16.87 -0.54 -2.67
CA LEU A 134 17.31 -1.94 -2.72
C LEU A 134 18.69 -2.08 -3.38
N GLN A 135 18.95 -1.32 -4.46
CA GLN A 135 20.27 -1.32 -5.12
C GLN A 135 21.35 -0.72 -4.21
N VAL A 136 21.06 0.38 -3.54
CA VAL A 136 21.98 0.97 -2.55
C VAL A 136 22.24 0.00 -1.41
N GLY A 137 21.21 -0.69 -0.91
CA GLY A 137 21.36 -1.66 0.16
C GLY A 137 22.23 -2.84 -0.22
N GLN A 138 22.16 -3.31 -1.47
CA GLN A 138 23.08 -4.35 -1.96
C GLN A 138 24.54 -3.86 -1.97
N ALA A 139 24.77 -2.61 -2.36
CA ALA A 139 26.10 -2.01 -2.31
C ALA A 139 26.60 -1.82 -0.86
N GLU A 140 25.71 -1.46 0.06
CA GLU A 140 26.02 -1.34 1.50
C GLU A 140 26.43 -2.71 2.10
N ILE A 141 25.73 -3.80 1.75
CA ILE A 141 26.11 -5.16 2.17
C ILE A 141 27.51 -5.51 1.67
N ASN A 142 27.78 -5.32 0.39
CA ASN A 142 29.09 -5.62 -0.18
C ASN A 142 30.21 -4.78 0.48
N ALA A 143 29.93 -3.53 0.82
CA ALA A 143 30.88 -2.67 1.52
C ALA A 143 31.10 -3.12 2.98
N ALA A 144 30.04 -3.51 3.70
CA ALA A 144 30.13 -4.00 5.08
C ALA A 144 30.93 -5.33 5.14
N GLU A 145 30.69 -6.25 4.20
CA GLU A 145 31.46 -7.50 4.06
C GLU A 145 32.95 -7.22 3.82
N ALA A 146 33.28 -6.27 2.94
CA ALA A 146 34.66 -5.89 2.70
C ALA A 146 35.34 -5.31 3.95
N VAL A 147 34.60 -4.52 4.74
CA VAL A 147 35.08 -3.93 6.02
C VAL A 147 35.28 -5.04 7.05
N GLU A 148 34.35 -5.98 7.20
CA GLU A 148 34.46 -7.11 8.11
C GLU A 148 35.70 -7.95 7.77
N ASN A 149 35.89 -8.32 6.51
CA ASN A 149 37.06 -9.05 6.06
C ASN A 149 38.38 -8.29 6.36
N TYR A 150 38.40 -6.98 6.10
CA TYR A 150 39.60 -6.17 6.43
C TYR A 150 39.88 -6.15 7.94
N ARG A 151 38.85 -6.01 8.78
CA ARG A 151 39.00 -6.00 10.24
C ARG A 151 39.43 -7.35 10.80
N ALA A 152 38.96 -8.45 10.23
CA ALA A 152 39.44 -9.81 10.55
C ALA A 152 40.94 -9.98 10.24
N TYR A 153 41.39 -9.55 9.06
CA TYR A 153 42.83 -9.54 8.73
C TYR A 153 43.64 -8.67 9.69
N TYR A 154 43.15 -7.51 10.04
CA TYR A 154 43.83 -6.61 10.98
C TYR A 154 43.93 -7.25 12.37
N GLN A 155 42.91 -7.95 12.83
CA GLN A 155 42.92 -8.69 14.12
C GLN A 155 43.96 -9.81 14.10
N ASP A 156 43.99 -10.63 13.05
CA ASP A 156 44.96 -11.71 12.92
C ASP A 156 46.40 -11.19 12.95
N ARG A 157 46.67 -10.10 12.21
CA ARG A 157 47.98 -9.44 12.23
C ARG A 157 48.32 -8.90 13.62
N SER A 158 47.40 -8.20 14.29
CA SER A 158 47.63 -7.65 15.62
C SER A 158 47.89 -8.75 16.66
N ARG A 159 47.20 -9.88 16.53
CA ARG A 159 47.41 -11.07 17.36
C ARG A 159 48.80 -11.64 17.15
N ALA A 160 49.24 -11.84 15.91
CA ALA A 160 50.57 -12.34 15.60
C ALA A 160 51.69 -11.43 16.13
N MET A 161 51.53 -10.11 16.02
CA MET A 161 52.47 -9.13 16.59
C MET A 161 52.50 -9.16 18.12
N TYR A 162 51.37 -9.32 18.77
CA TYR A 162 51.25 -9.45 20.22
C TYR A 162 51.95 -10.74 20.70
N GLU A 163 51.77 -11.88 20.02
CA GLU A 163 52.46 -13.14 20.32
C GLU A 163 53.99 -13.10 20.16
N MET A 164 54.51 -12.18 19.30
CA MET A 164 55.93 -11.88 19.13
C MET A 164 56.48 -10.85 20.13
N GLU A 165 55.72 -10.49 21.16
CA GLU A 165 56.09 -9.46 22.15
C GLU A 165 56.34 -8.06 21.50
N MET A 166 55.84 -7.86 20.30
CA MET A 166 55.87 -6.53 19.65
C MET A 166 54.67 -5.72 20.12
N SER A 167 54.84 -4.40 20.22
CA SER A 167 53.75 -3.50 20.58
C SER A 167 52.62 -3.62 19.55
N ALA A 168 51.46 -4.12 19.98
CA ALA A 168 50.27 -4.24 19.15
C ALA A 168 49.03 -3.93 19.97
N ASP A 169 48.08 -3.26 19.31
CA ASP A 169 46.78 -2.84 19.90
C ASP A 169 45.73 -3.93 19.65
N PHE A 170 45.94 -5.11 20.26
CA PHE A 170 45.06 -6.28 20.05
C PHE A 170 43.64 -6.07 20.58
N GLY A 171 43.49 -5.31 21.68
CA GLY A 171 42.19 -4.99 22.26
C GLY A 171 41.33 -4.13 21.31
N ASP A 172 41.93 -3.12 20.69
CA ASP A 172 41.26 -2.27 19.72
C ASP A 172 40.90 -3.03 18.44
N ALA A 173 41.78 -3.97 18.03
CA ALA A 173 41.51 -4.84 16.88
C ALA A 173 40.29 -5.75 17.13
N GLN A 174 40.13 -6.31 18.34
CA GLN A 174 38.94 -7.09 18.71
C GLN A 174 37.67 -6.26 18.73
N THR A 175 37.76 -5.04 19.27
CA THR A 175 36.61 -4.12 19.30
C THR A 175 36.19 -3.75 17.87
N ALA A 176 37.16 -3.46 17.00
CA ALA A 176 36.88 -3.10 15.60
C ALA A 176 36.23 -4.23 14.80
N VAL A 177 36.57 -5.52 15.08
CA VAL A 177 35.90 -6.67 14.46
C VAL A 177 34.45 -6.78 14.99
N ALA A 178 34.25 -6.64 16.31
CA ALA A 178 32.90 -6.71 16.87
C ALA A 178 31.97 -5.61 16.32
N GLU A 179 32.50 -4.39 16.12
CA GLU A 179 31.78 -3.29 15.48
C GLU A 179 31.46 -3.61 14.00
N ALA A 180 32.41 -4.18 13.26
CA ALA A 180 32.17 -4.53 11.86
C ALA A 180 31.09 -5.61 11.70
N ILE A 181 31.09 -6.63 12.56
CA ILE A 181 30.04 -7.66 12.59
C ILE A 181 28.67 -7.04 12.91
N LEU A 182 28.63 -6.15 13.89
CA LEU A 182 27.39 -5.47 14.28
C LEU A 182 26.85 -4.59 13.15
N ASP A 183 27.73 -3.90 12.43
CA ASP A 183 27.34 -3.10 11.27
C ASP A 183 26.87 -3.97 10.11
N MET A 184 27.49 -5.11 9.86
CA MET A 184 27.03 -6.08 8.86
C MET A 184 25.61 -6.56 9.16
N ILE A 185 25.36 -7.02 10.38
CA ILE A 185 24.02 -7.44 10.81
C ILE A 185 22.99 -6.31 10.63
N ARG A 186 23.37 -5.08 10.98
CA ARG A 186 22.47 -3.91 10.82
C ARG A 186 22.10 -3.67 9.35
N VAL A 187 23.05 -3.74 8.45
CA VAL A 187 22.82 -3.53 7.02
C VAL A 187 21.97 -4.66 6.43
N GLU A 188 22.20 -5.91 6.81
CA GLU A 188 21.36 -7.04 6.41
C GLU A 188 19.89 -6.86 6.85
N PHE A 189 19.66 -6.46 8.10
CA PHE A 189 18.32 -6.18 8.59
C PHE A 189 17.66 -5.03 7.83
N GLN A 190 18.41 -3.97 7.54
CA GLN A 190 17.89 -2.84 6.76
C GLN A 190 17.47 -3.29 5.36
N GLN A 191 18.27 -4.14 4.71
CA GLN A 191 17.94 -4.68 3.41
C GLN A 191 16.68 -5.56 3.44
N ALA A 192 16.54 -6.43 4.44
CA ALA A 192 15.35 -7.22 4.63
C ALA A 192 14.09 -6.35 4.86
N MET A 193 14.22 -5.25 5.61
CA MET A 193 13.13 -4.29 5.81
C MET A 193 12.75 -3.55 4.51
N ARG A 194 13.73 -3.20 3.66
CA ARG A 194 13.47 -2.63 2.33
C ARG A 194 12.68 -3.62 1.47
N TRP A 195 13.06 -4.89 1.47
CA TRP A 195 12.31 -5.95 0.78
C TRP A 195 10.90 -6.15 1.34
N ALA A 196 10.72 -6.11 2.65
CA ALA A 196 9.40 -6.23 3.25
C ALA A 196 8.47 -5.07 2.84
N ARG A 197 9.01 -3.84 2.74
CA ARG A 197 8.26 -2.68 2.19
C ARG A 197 7.91 -2.88 0.72
N PHE A 198 8.83 -3.43 -0.06
CA PHE A 198 8.60 -3.74 -1.47
C PHE A 198 7.49 -4.79 -1.64
N ASP A 199 7.51 -5.86 -0.85
CA ASP A 199 6.46 -6.88 -0.88
C ASP A 199 5.10 -6.33 -0.44
N ALA A 200 5.08 -5.47 0.58
CA ALA A 200 3.86 -4.80 1.02
C ALA A 200 3.26 -3.89 -0.08
N LEU A 201 4.12 -3.18 -0.84
CA LEU A 201 3.68 -2.36 -1.97
C LEU A 201 3.02 -3.19 -3.08
N LEU A 202 3.51 -4.42 -3.31
CA LEU A 202 2.96 -5.36 -4.28
C LEU A 202 1.81 -6.21 -3.73
N ALA A 203 1.34 -5.94 -2.50
CA ALA A 203 0.36 -6.74 -1.77
C ALA A 203 0.76 -8.23 -1.65
N ARG A 204 2.06 -8.50 -1.56
CA ARG A 204 2.60 -9.85 -1.34
C ARG A 204 2.78 -10.11 0.15
N PRO A 205 2.60 -11.36 0.63
CA PRO A 205 2.87 -11.70 2.02
C PRO A 205 4.36 -11.48 2.33
N SER A 206 4.64 -10.85 3.48
CA SER A 206 6.02 -10.69 3.96
C SER A 206 6.60 -12.05 4.36
N LEU A 207 7.83 -12.36 3.91
CA LEU A 207 8.55 -13.57 4.30
C LEU A 207 9.03 -13.54 5.76
N LEU A 208 8.99 -12.36 6.43
CA LEU A 208 9.37 -12.20 7.83
C LEU A 208 8.36 -12.81 8.81
N ILE A 209 7.13 -13.07 8.39
CA ILE A 209 6.06 -13.62 9.22
C ILE A 209 5.83 -15.05 8.73
N LYS A 210 6.53 -16.02 9.36
CA LYS A 210 6.11 -17.42 9.29
C LYS A 210 5.01 -17.61 10.34
N GLU A 211 3.78 -17.93 9.89
CA GLU A 211 2.70 -18.40 10.79
C GLU A 211 3.10 -19.69 11.53
#